data_16f93172432e548316f387556ac928e4
#
_entry.id   16f93172432e548316f387556ac928e4
#
_cell.length_a   1.000
_cell.length_b   1.000
_cell.length_c   1.000
_cell.angle_alpha   90.00
_cell.angle_beta   90.00
_cell.angle_gamma   90.00
#
_symmetry.space_group_name_H-M   'P 1'
#
loop_
_entity.id
_entity.type
_entity.pdbx_description
1 polymer ?
#
loop_
_entity_poly.entity_id
_entity_poly.type
_entity_poly.pdbx_seq_one_letter_code
_entity_poly.pdbx_strand_id
1 'polypeptide(L)'
;TEALAQFDDLVALPCYRWTHSVIVPPGHRLLDAPLTLERLAAWPLITYDTGFTGRTHIDEAFAQRQLTPNIVLAAMDADVIKTYVELGLGVGLVASIAFEAERDTALRAIDAGGLFGINMTRLAVRKGTYLRGYVYAFIESFAPTLGRAVVERSLAGEASGSEVSLYDI
;
A
#
# COMPACT_ATOMS: atom_id res chain seq x y z
N THR A 1 -5.73 1.84 8.19
CA THR A 1 -5.71 0.68 9.13
C THR A 1 -5.85 1.10 10.58
N GLU A 2 -5.32 2.24 10.98
CA GLU A 2 -5.55 2.80 12.31
C GLU A 2 -7.02 3.19 12.52
N ALA A 3 -7.69 3.62 11.45
CA ALA A 3 -9.12 3.90 11.47
C ALA A 3 -9.98 2.68 11.91
N LEU A 4 -9.54 1.44 11.66
CA LEU A 4 -10.27 0.24 12.09
C LEU A 4 -10.21 0.02 13.61
N ALA A 5 -9.19 0.54 14.29
CA ALA A 5 -9.08 0.44 15.75
C ALA A 5 -10.13 1.29 16.51
N GLN A 6 -10.79 2.21 15.82
CA GLN A 6 -11.85 3.05 16.39
C GLN A 6 -13.21 2.33 16.47
N PHE A 7 -13.33 1.14 15.87
CA PHE A 7 -14.58 0.39 15.80
C PHE A 7 -14.49 -0.87 16.66
N ASP A 8 -15.08 -0.83 17.85
CA ASP A 8 -15.07 -1.94 18.80
C ASP A 8 -15.85 -3.16 18.31
N ASP A 9 -16.74 -2.99 17.33
CA ASP A 9 -17.57 -4.04 16.73
C ASP A 9 -16.89 -4.77 15.56
N LEU A 10 -15.65 -4.38 15.19
CA LEU A 10 -14.89 -5.02 14.13
C LEU A 10 -13.74 -5.88 14.67
N VAL A 11 -13.50 -6.99 13.98
CA VAL A 11 -12.27 -7.78 14.08
C VAL A 11 -11.44 -7.50 12.83
N ALA A 12 -10.23 -6.99 13.02
CA ALA A 12 -9.30 -6.66 11.93
C ALA A 12 -8.26 -7.79 11.77
N LEU A 13 -8.37 -8.55 10.69
CA LEU A 13 -7.48 -9.65 10.33
C LEU A 13 -6.33 -9.12 9.47
N PRO A 14 -5.05 -9.26 9.89
CA PRO A 14 -3.93 -8.84 9.08
C PRO A 14 -3.76 -9.79 7.88
N CYS A 15 -3.66 -9.25 6.67
CA CYS A 15 -3.57 -10.03 5.44
C CYS A 15 -2.13 -10.10 4.92
N TYR A 16 -1.60 -8.96 4.48
CA TYR A 16 -0.26 -8.87 3.91
C TYR A 16 0.36 -7.49 4.13
N ARG A 17 1.69 -7.45 4.04
CA ARG A 17 2.49 -6.23 4.07
C ARG A 17 2.90 -5.84 2.66
N TRP A 18 3.00 -4.54 2.42
CA TRP A 18 3.46 -3.99 1.16
C TRP A 18 4.20 -2.66 1.40
N THR A 19 5.01 -2.29 0.44
CA THR A 19 5.79 -1.05 0.45
C THR A 19 5.38 -0.14 -0.70
N HIS A 20 6.01 1.02 -0.82
CA HIS A 20 5.84 1.89 -1.97
C HIS A 20 6.94 1.66 -3.01
N SER A 21 6.60 1.91 -4.25
CA SER A 21 7.53 2.08 -5.37
C SER A 21 7.41 3.47 -5.96
N VAL A 22 8.55 4.02 -6.37
CA VAL A 22 8.63 5.19 -7.23
C VAL A 22 8.65 4.71 -8.67
N ILE A 23 7.71 5.18 -9.49
CA ILE A 23 7.65 4.82 -10.91
C ILE A 23 8.02 6.02 -11.77
N VAL A 24 8.83 5.75 -12.80
CA VAL A 24 9.39 6.75 -13.72
C VAL A 24 9.49 6.19 -15.13
N PRO A 25 9.54 7.01 -16.19
CA PRO A 25 9.89 6.55 -17.53
C PRO A 25 11.31 5.98 -17.58
N PRO A 26 11.63 5.10 -18.55
CA PRO A 26 12.99 4.63 -18.79
C PRO A 26 13.96 5.80 -19.03
N GLY A 27 15.17 5.71 -18.45
CA GLY A 27 16.21 6.76 -18.57
C GLY A 27 16.00 7.98 -17.68
N HIS A 28 15.01 7.94 -16.78
CA HIS A 28 14.81 9.04 -15.83
C HIS A 28 15.98 9.17 -14.84
N ARG A 29 16.39 10.40 -14.51
CA ARG A 29 17.55 10.69 -13.63
C ARG A 29 17.47 10.11 -12.22
N LEU A 30 16.29 9.75 -11.74
CA LEU A 30 16.15 9.07 -10.45
C LEU A 30 16.71 7.64 -10.48
N LEU A 31 16.88 7.03 -11.65
CA LEU A 31 17.47 5.72 -11.84
C LEU A 31 19.01 5.72 -11.70
N ASP A 32 19.67 6.89 -11.80
CA ASP A 32 21.12 6.99 -11.87
C ASP A 32 21.83 6.90 -10.50
N ALA A 33 21.08 7.01 -9.38
CA ALA A 33 21.65 7.01 -8.03
C ALA A 33 20.60 6.60 -7.00
N PRO A 34 21.01 6.22 -5.77
CA PRO A 34 20.10 5.83 -4.71
C PRO A 34 18.98 6.85 -4.47
N LEU A 35 17.78 6.34 -4.26
CA LEU A 35 16.59 7.14 -4.02
C LEU A 35 16.65 7.78 -2.63
N THR A 36 16.39 9.10 -2.55
CA THR A 36 16.23 9.83 -1.28
C THR A 36 15.02 10.77 -1.37
N LEU A 37 14.51 11.20 -0.21
CA LEU A 37 13.37 12.14 -0.16
C LEU A 37 13.72 13.49 -0.78
N GLU A 38 14.98 13.96 -0.60
CA GLU A 38 15.46 15.20 -1.18
C GLU A 38 15.49 15.14 -2.71
N ARG A 39 15.90 13.99 -3.27
CA ARG A 39 15.88 13.77 -4.72
C ARG A 39 14.46 13.71 -5.26
N LEU A 40 13.53 13.09 -4.52
CA LEU A 40 12.12 13.04 -4.89
C LEU A 40 11.46 14.42 -4.84
N ALA A 41 11.75 15.22 -3.80
CA ALA A 41 11.19 16.56 -3.63
C ALA A 41 11.55 17.53 -4.78
N ALA A 42 12.60 17.23 -5.54
CA ALA A 42 13.02 18.03 -6.69
C ALA A 42 12.14 17.82 -7.94
N TRP A 43 11.20 16.85 -7.91
CA TRP A 43 10.35 16.50 -9.04
C TRP A 43 8.87 16.75 -8.75
N PRO A 44 8.05 17.02 -9.79
CA PRO A 44 6.60 16.95 -9.65
C PRO A 44 6.20 15.51 -9.32
N LEU A 45 5.40 15.34 -8.26
CA LEU A 45 4.96 14.02 -7.79
C LEU A 45 3.49 13.78 -8.11
N ILE A 46 3.18 12.55 -8.48
CA ILE A 46 1.84 12.04 -8.73
C ILE A 46 1.63 10.87 -7.78
N THR A 47 0.58 10.91 -6.98
CA THR A 47 0.33 9.87 -5.96
C THR A 47 -1.15 9.70 -5.66
N TYR A 48 -1.48 8.87 -4.67
CA TYR A 48 -2.85 8.68 -4.23
C TYR A 48 -3.41 9.91 -3.50
N ASP A 49 -4.74 10.01 -3.48
CA ASP A 49 -5.45 11.02 -2.71
C ASP A 49 -5.25 10.83 -1.19
N THR A 50 -5.46 11.90 -0.43
CA THR A 50 -5.25 11.97 1.03
C THR A 50 -6.10 10.98 1.84
N GLY A 51 -7.16 10.44 1.27
CA GLY A 51 -7.98 9.38 1.90
C GLY A 51 -7.34 8.00 1.96
N PHE A 52 -6.18 7.79 1.31
CA PHE A 52 -5.50 6.49 1.29
C PHE A 52 -4.40 6.40 2.35
N THR A 53 -4.35 5.28 3.06
CA THR A 53 -3.35 5.03 4.13
C THR A 53 -1.91 5.19 3.62
N GLY A 54 -1.61 4.70 2.40
CA GLY A 54 -0.29 4.84 1.81
C GLY A 54 0.15 6.29 1.60
N ARG A 55 -0.80 7.22 1.33
CA ARG A 55 -0.52 8.64 1.20
C ARG A 55 -0.08 9.26 2.55
N THR A 56 -0.67 8.86 3.66
CA THR A 56 -0.28 9.34 4.99
C THR A 56 1.20 9.07 5.26
N HIS A 57 1.70 7.86 4.98
CA HIS A 57 3.11 7.52 5.17
C HIS A 57 4.04 8.36 4.29
N ILE A 58 3.62 8.69 3.06
CA ILE A 58 4.38 9.58 2.17
C ILE A 58 4.46 10.98 2.79
N ASP A 59 3.33 11.55 3.18
CA ASP A 59 3.28 12.90 3.75
C ASP A 59 4.09 13.00 5.04
N GLU A 60 4.00 12.00 5.93
CA GLU A 60 4.77 11.92 7.17
C GLU A 60 6.27 11.83 6.93
N ALA A 61 6.72 11.01 5.97
CA ALA A 61 8.13 10.87 5.64
C ALA A 61 8.74 12.20 5.17
N PHE A 62 8.05 12.95 4.31
CA PHE A 62 8.49 14.27 3.87
C PHE A 62 8.47 15.28 5.04
N ALA A 63 7.42 15.27 5.87
CA ALA A 63 7.31 16.18 7.02
C ALA A 63 8.42 15.97 8.05
N GLN A 64 8.79 14.71 8.36
CA GLN A 64 9.88 14.39 9.28
C GLN A 64 11.24 14.93 8.81
N ARG A 65 11.43 15.09 7.52
CA ARG A 65 12.63 15.68 6.91
C ARG A 65 12.50 17.18 6.63
N GLN A 66 11.38 17.80 7.03
CA GLN A 66 11.08 19.21 6.76
C GLN A 66 11.10 19.54 5.25
N LEU A 67 10.73 18.56 4.43
CA LEU A 67 10.60 18.70 2.98
C LEU A 67 9.14 18.90 2.60
N THR A 68 8.91 19.70 1.58
CA THR A 68 7.57 19.90 1.00
C THR A 68 7.54 19.27 -0.39
N PRO A 69 6.85 18.13 -0.58
CA PRO A 69 6.73 17.51 -1.90
C PRO A 69 5.87 18.36 -2.82
N ASN A 70 6.27 18.48 -4.08
CA ASN A 70 5.48 19.15 -5.11
C ASN A 70 4.48 18.14 -5.72
N ILE A 71 3.35 17.90 -5.06
CA ILE A 71 2.31 17.00 -5.56
C ILE A 71 1.45 17.74 -6.57
N VAL A 72 1.61 17.40 -7.85
CA VAL A 72 0.91 18.03 -8.98
C VAL A 72 -0.38 17.33 -9.36
N LEU A 73 -0.54 16.04 -8.97
CA LEU A 73 -1.76 15.29 -9.21
C LEU A 73 -1.96 14.24 -8.11
N ALA A 74 -3.18 14.13 -7.62
CA ALA A 74 -3.62 13.06 -6.74
C ALA A 74 -4.73 12.26 -7.43
N ALA A 75 -4.66 10.92 -7.34
CA ALA A 75 -5.62 10.02 -7.98
C ALA A 75 -6.05 8.90 -7.02
N MET A 76 -7.21 8.32 -7.30
CA MET A 76 -7.77 7.21 -6.54
C MET A 76 -7.25 5.84 -7.03
N ASP A 77 -6.62 5.81 -8.20
CA ASP A 77 -6.26 4.60 -8.93
C ASP A 77 -4.81 4.65 -9.40
N ALA A 78 -4.09 3.52 -9.26
CA ALA A 78 -2.70 3.40 -9.68
C ALA A 78 -2.53 3.45 -11.20
N ASP A 79 -3.48 2.95 -11.98
CA ASP A 79 -3.40 2.98 -13.44
C ASP A 79 -3.52 4.41 -13.98
N VAL A 80 -4.28 5.27 -13.30
CA VAL A 80 -4.30 6.71 -13.59
C VAL A 80 -2.94 7.33 -13.30
N ILE A 81 -2.32 7.02 -12.15
CA ILE A 81 -0.98 7.52 -11.80
C ILE A 81 0.03 7.09 -12.87
N LYS A 82 0.06 5.80 -13.24
CA LYS A 82 0.94 5.26 -14.26
C LYS A 82 0.79 6.01 -15.59
N THR A 83 -0.45 6.19 -16.06
CA THR A 83 -0.74 6.90 -17.31
C THR A 83 -0.15 8.31 -17.33
N TYR A 84 -0.31 9.06 -16.25
CA TYR A 84 0.24 10.42 -16.20
C TYR A 84 1.76 10.46 -16.06
N VAL A 85 2.37 9.44 -15.46
CA VAL A 85 3.84 9.27 -15.44
C VAL A 85 4.36 8.96 -16.85
N GLU A 86 3.69 8.08 -17.59
CA GLU A 86 4.02 7.77 -18.98
C GLU A 86 3.94 9.01 -19.89
N LEU A 87 2.98 9.89 -19.64
CA LEU A 87 2.83 11.17 -20.32
C LEU A 87 3.86 12.23 -19.90
N GLY A 88 4.74 11.91 -18.93
CA GLY A 88 5.81 12.80 -18.48
C GLY A 88 5.37 13.93 -17.56
N LEU A 89 4.19 13.86 -16.92
CA LEU A 89 3.70 14.90 -16.02
C LEU A 89 4.44 14.92 -14.68
N GLY A 90 5.10 13.84 -14.32
CA GLY A 90 5.84 13.75 -13.07
C GLY A 90 6.31 12.35 -12.73
N VAL A 91 6.73 12.17 -11.50
CA VAL A 91 7.20 10.92 -10.89
C VAL A 91 6.04 10.31 -10.08
N GLY A 92 5.75 9.04 -10.29
CA GLY A 92 4.66 8.35 -9.59
C GLY A 92 5.11 7.72 -8.27
N LEU A 93 4.26 7.80 -7.26
CA LEU A 93 4.39 7.08 -6.00
C LEU A 93 3.19 6.14 -5.87
N VAL A 94 3.43 4.83 -5.97
CA VAL A 94 2.38 3.81 -5.95
C VAL A 94 2.70 2.70 -4.96
N ALA A 95 1.71 1.89 -4.60
CA ALA A 95 1.95 0.63 -3.90
C ALA A 95 2.81 -0.28 -4.77
N SER A 96 3.80 -0.98 -4.17
CA SER A 96 4.72 -1.87 -4.90
C SER A 96 3.99 -2.90 -5.74
N ILE A 97 2.90 -3.45 -5.23
CA ILE A 97 2.04 -4.44 -5.90
C ILE A 97 1.28 -3.89 -7.12
N ALA A 98 1.20 -2.58 -7.27
CA ALA A 98 0.52 -1.96 -8.41
C ALA A 98 1.39 -1.88 -9.67
N PHE A 99 2.69 -2.15 -9.56
CA PHE A 99 3.62 -2.18 -10.68
C PHE A 99 3.93 -3.62 -11.11
N GLU A 100 3.73 -3.91 -12.36
CA GLU A 100 4.03 -5.20 -12.99
C GLU A 100 4.98 -4.98 -14.18
N ALA A 101 6.23 -5.42 -14.06
CA ALA A 101 7.26 -5.15 -15.07
C ALA A 101 6.92 -5.67 -16.47
N GLU A 102 6.15 -6.78 -16.57
CA GLU A 102 5.73 -7.36 -17.84
C GLU A 102 4.61 -6.54 -18.52
N ARG A 103 3.77 -5.89 -17.73
CA ARG A 103 2.63 -5.08 -18.18
C ARG A 103 3.04 -3.62 -18.37
N ASP A 104 3.76 -3.06 -17.41
CA ASP A 104 4.11 -1.64 -17.35
C ASP A 104 5.45 -1.36 -18.05
N THR A 105 5.60 -1.84 -19.28
CA THR A 105 6.89 -1.81 -20.03
C THR A 105 7.43 -0.41 -20.30
N ALA A 106 6.55 0.60 -20.36
CA ALA A 106 6.90 2.00 -20.51
C ALA A 106 7.40 2.68 -19.24
N LEU A 107 7.40 1.96 -18.12
CA LEU A 107 7.81 2.45 -16.81
C LEU A 107 8.96 1.63 -16.21
N ARG A 108 9.61 2.20 -15.20
CA ARG A 108 10.59 1.54 -14.32
C ARG A 108 10.21 1.84 -12.88
N ALA A 109 10.27 0.83 -12.01
CA ALA A 109 10.04 0.98 -10.58
C ALA A 109 11.36 1.03 -9.82
N ILE A 110 11.41 1.89 -8.82
CA ILE A 110 12.49 2.00 -7.83
C ILE A 110 11.85 1.66 -6.48
N ASP A 111 12.44 0.74 -5.73
CA ASP A 111 11.97 0.43 -4.38
C ASP A 111 12.07 1.67 -3.48
N ALA A 112 10.99 1.99 -2.79
CA ALA A 112 10.89 3.09 -1.86
C ALA A 112 10.46 2.65 -0.45
N GLY A 113 10.49 1.35 -0.16
CA GLY A 113 10.14 0.79 1.15
C GLY A 113 10.99 1.36 2.28
N GLY A 114 12.28 1.60 2.04
CA GLY A 114 13.18 2.24 2.99
C GLY A 114 12.85 3.71 3.29
N LEU A 115 12.08 4.39 2.44
CA LEU A 115 11.72 5.79 2.62
C LEU A 115 10.36 5.97 3.32
N PHE A 116 9.38 5.14 2.97
CA PHE A 116 7.99 5.31 3.40
C PHE A 116 7.51 4.22 4.37
N GLY A 117 8.38 3.25 4.67
CA GLY A 117 8.05 2.15 5.57
C GLY A 117 7.10 1.13 4.98
N ILE A 118 6.58 0.29 5.88
CA ILE A 118 5.74 -0.86 5.54
C ILE A 118 4.28 -0.52 5.82
N ASN A 119 3.43 -0.82 4.85
CA ASN A 119 1.98 -0.76 4.99
C ASN A 119 1.43 -2.16 5.26
N MET A 120 0.28 -2.22 5.95
CA MET A 120 -0.42 -3.46 6.21
C MET A 120 -1.86 -3.40 5.71
N THR A 121 -2.22 -4.34 4.85
CA THR A 121 -3.61 -4.55 4.48
C THR A 121 -4.28 -5.42 5.53
N ARG A 122 -5.47 -5.03 5.95
CA ARG A 122 -6.30 -5.76 6.89
C ARG A 122 -7.69 -5.99 6.30
N LEU A 123 -8.26 -7.13 6.60
CA LEU A 123 -9.65 -7.45 6.32
C LEU A 123 -10.45 -7.27 7.62
N ALA A 124 -11.49 -6.45 7.58
CA ALA A 124 -12.34 -6.22 8.74
C ALA A 124 -13.65 -7.01 8.62
N VAL A 125 -13.99 -7.69 9.70
CA VAL A 125 -15.24 -8.45 9.81
C VAL A 125 -15.98 -8.00 11.08
N ARG A 126 -17.29 -7.80 11.01
CA ARG A 126 -18.06 -7.42 12.17
C ARG A 126 -18.20 -8.61 13.14
N LYS A 127 -17.96 -8.36 14.43
CA LYS A 127 -18.15 -9.35 15.51
C LYS A 127 -19.55 -9.92 15.49
N GLY A 128 -19.68 -11.22 15.74
CA GLY A 128 -20.96 -11.91 15.78
C GLY A 128 -21.62 -12.15 14.42
N THR A 129 -20.97 -11.76 13.30
CA THR A 129 -21.49 -12.05 11.96
C THR A 129 -21.30 -13.52 11.61
N TYR A 130 -22.36 -14.17 11.15
CA TYR A 130 -22.26 -15.49 10.55
C TYR A 130 -21.64 -15.39 9.16
N LEU A 131 -20.48 -15.99 8.96
CA LEU A 131 -19.80 -16.05 7.66
C LEU A 131 -20.24 -17.30 6.89
N ARG A 132 -20.70 -17.10 5.66
CA ARG A 132 -21.03 -18.20 4.74
C ARG A 132 -19.77 -18.80 4.14
N GLY A 133 -19.83 -20.05 3.67
CA GLY A 133 -18.67 -20.77 3.13
C GLY A 133 -17.90 -20.02 2.04
N TYR A 134 -18.60 -19.32 1.13
CA TYR A 134 -17.96 -18.55 0.07
C TYR A 134 -17.14 -17.34 0.60
N VAL A 135 -17.51 -16.80 1.77
CA VAL A 135 -16.74 -15.72 2.41
C VAL A 135 -15.41 -16.25 2.91
N TYR A 136 -15.38 -17.43 3.53
CA TYR A 136 -14.13 -18.08 3.93
C TYR A 136 -13.25 -18.40 2.72
N ALA A 137 -13.85 -18.92 1.63
CA ALA A 137 -13.11 -19.19 0.40
C ALA A 137 -12.50 -17.91 -0.20
N PHE A 138 -13.24 -16.80 -0.17
CA PHE A 138 -12.71 -15.49 -0.59
C PHE A 138 -11.55 -15.04 0.31
N ILE A 139 -11.71 -15.12 1.64
CA ILE A 139 -10.64 -14.72 2.60
C ILE A 139 -9.37 -15.54 2.36
N GLU A 140 -9.50 -16.85 2.22
CA GLU A 140 -8.37 -17.75 1.97
C GLU A 140 -7.70 -17.49 0.62
N SER A 141 -8.48 -17.19 -0.42
CA SER A 141 -7.93 -16.77 -1.72
C SER A 141 -7.22 -15.43 -1.67
N PHE A 142 -7.74 -14.47 -0.90
CA PHE A 142 -7.17 -13.14 -0.75
C PHE A 142 -5.93 -13.12 0.16
N ALA A 143 -5.98 -13.88 1.25
CA ALA A 143 -4.90 -13.99 2.23
C ALA A 143 -4.74 -15.45 2.67
N PRO A 144 -3.89 -16.25 2.00
CA PRO A 144 -3.76 -17.70 2.24
C PRO A 144 -3.40 -18.09 3.67
N THR A 145 -2.82 -17.17 4.45
CA THR A 145 -2.52 -17.37 5.87
C THR A 145 -3.76 -17.30 6.77
N LEU A 146 -4.88 -16.78 6.25
CA LEU A 146 -6.15 -16.65 6.95
C LEU A 146 -7.12 -17.80 6.62
N GLY A 147 -6.67 -19.04 6.82
CA GLY A 147 -7.56 -20.19 6.71
C GLY A 147 -8.74 -20.11 7.69
N ARG A 148 -9.82 -20.85 7.40
CA ARG A 148 -11.08 -20.80 8.13
C ARG A 148 -10.91 -20.88 9.65
N ALA A 149 -10.09 -21.80 10.16
CA ALA A 149 -9.86 -21.98 11.59
C ALA A 149 -9.23 -20.74 12.26
N VAL A 150 -8.36 -20.02 11.54
CA VAL A 150 -7.74 -18.77 12.02
C VAL A 150 -8.80 -17.67 12.14
N VAL A 151 -9.63 -17.52 11.10
CA VAL A 151 -10.72 -16.54 11.08
C VAL A 151 -11.71 -16.80 12.21
N GLU A 152 -12.16 -18.03 12.41
CA GLU A 152 -13.11 -18.41 13.46
C GLU A 152 -12.56 -18.11 14.86
N ARG A 153 -11.32 -18.47 15.17
CA ARG A 153 -10.66 -18.13 16.45
C ARG A 153 -10.54 -16.63 16.67
N SER A 154 -10.17 -15.88 15.62
CA SER A 154 -10.08 -14.42 15.71
C SER A 154 -11.44 -13.77 15.98
N LEU A 155 -12.51 -14.27 15.36
CA LEU A 155 -13.89 -13.80 15.59
C LEU A 155 -14.41 -14.15 16.99
N ALA A 156 -13.95 -15.28 17.57
CA ALA A 156 -14.25 -15.69 18.94
C ALA A 156 -13.47 -14.87 20.00
N GLY A 157 -12.50 -14.07 19.57
CA GLY A 157 -11.61 -13.32 20.48
C GLY A 157 -10.50 -14.15 21.13
N GLU A 158 -10.25 -15.36 20.63
CA GLU A 158 -9.28 -16.32 21.16
C GLU A 158 -7.87 -16.15 20.55
N ALA A 159 -7.75 -15.40 19.46
CA ALA A 159 -6.46 -15.12 18.79
C ALA A 159 -6.14 -13.63 18.88
N SER A 160 -4.97 -13.29 19.43
CA SER A 160 -4.39 -11.96 19.24
C SER A 160 -3.78 -11.88 17.83
N GLY A 161 -3.90 -10.73 17.16
CA GLY A 161 -3.41 -10.53 15.80
C GLY A 161 -1.90 -10.76 15.59
N SER A 162 -1.16 -11.12 16.65
CA SER A 162 0.28 -11.45 16.61
C SER A 162 0.59 -12.90 16.22
N GLU A 163 -0.41 -13.79 16.17
CA GLU A 163 -0.20 -15.21 15.78
C GLU A 163 -0.38 -15.49 14.29
N VAL A 164 -0.81 -14.49 13.51
CA VAL A 164 -0.99 -14.65 12.07
C VAL A 164 0.33 -14.38 11.37
N SER A 165 0.89 -15.39 10.71
CA SER A 165 2.04 -15.20 9.83
C SER A 165 1.67 -14.23 8.71
N LEU A 166 2.41 -13.13 8.60
CA LEU A 166 2.16 -12.10 7.60
C LEU A 166 2.83 -12.48 6.28
N TYR A 167 2.15 -12.18 5.21
CA TYR A 167 2.63 -12.38 3.86
C TYR A 167 3.20 -11.06 3.33
N ASP A 168 4.43 -11.08 2.80
CA ASP A 168 5.07 -9.94 2.14
C ASP A 168 4.84 -10.03 0.63
N ILE A 169 4.34 -8.95 0.02
CA ILE A 169 4.13 -8.83 -1.42
C ILE A 169 4.71 -7.51 -1.96
#